data_5b55eacd38d6f2e9233d4a1fd8c01558
#
_entry.id   5b55eacd38d6f2e9233d4a1fd8c01558
#
_cell.length_a   1.000
_cell.length_b   1.000
_cell.length_c   1.000
_cell.angle_alpha   90.00
_cell.angle_beta   90.00
_cell.angle_gamma   90.00
#
_symmetry.space_group_name_H-M   'P 1'
#
loop_
_entity.id
_entity.type
_entity.pdbx_description
1 polymer ?
#
loop_
_entity_poly.entity_id
_entity_poly.type
_entity_poly.pdbx_seq_one_letter_code
_entity_poly.pdbx_strand_id
1 'polypeptide(L)'
;MRSRSRLPRGVLVATGPVVLVVAGIVGYLSFGYSPWTAMAMTLLTLTTVGFASDTHLSTGALVFSAGLALLGVGLFVAILGLAATAIVEGRVGLFSRSRRMRRRLDDLRGHFIVCAYGRVGRAIAQELETEGVPFVVVDSKAELEPDLERDGRCYLIGDASDEAVLRRAGIDRARGLICAVDSDAENVFITIVARSLSLGLLIVARAARQQSADRLHRAGATHVVSPYVTSGTRMANLALRPHVVEFFDLAGAGQPGLRLEELAITEGSPLAGRSLQDLRGPAVPLLIRHPNGQLVANPARELQLQAGDVLVVFGQASDLNPLDHDEGTGTSARARHLPGRGSPPRA
;
A
#
# COMPACT_ATOMS: atom_id res chain seq x y z
N MET A 1 -13.54 14.67 -44.68
CA MET A 1 -14.36 14.99 -43.51
C MET A 1 -13.49 15.71 -42.48
N ARG A 2 -13.74 17.03 -42.27
CA ARG A 2 -12.90 17.87 -41.39
C ARG A 2 -13.20 17.54 -39.92
N SER A 3 -12.21 17.01 -39.18
CA SER A 3 -12.22 16.86 -37.75
C SER A 3 -12.37 18.24 -37.11
N ARG A 4 -13.55 18.49 -36.49
CA ARG A 4 -13.76 19.67 -35.63
C ARG A 4 -13.01 19.38 -34.33
N SER A 5 -11.84 19.97 -34.19
CA SER A 5 -11.12 20.03 -32.89
C SER A 5 -11.99 20.77 -31.86
N ARG A 6 -12.64 20.00 -31.00
CA ARG A 6 -13.30 20.56 -29.82
C ARG A 6 -12.19 21.06 -28.89
N LEU A 7 -12.06 22.39 -28.77
CA LEU A 7 -11.19 23.00 -27.76
C LEU A 7 -11.47 22.37 -26.39
N PRO A 8 -10.44 21.98 -25.63
CA PRO A 8 -10.67 21.40 -24.31
C PRO A 8 -11.42 22.39 -23.43
N ARG A 9 -12.51 21.93 -22.80
CA ARG A 9 -13.42 22.75 -21.96
C ARG A 9 -12.67 23.63 -20.96
N GLY A 10 -11.51 23.21 -20.46
CA GLY A 10 -10.68 24.00 -19.56
C GLY A 10 -10.08 25.27 -20.19
N VAL A 11 -9.78 25.25 -21.49
CA VAL A 11 -9.25 26.43 -22.22
C VAL A 11 -10.36 27.46 -22.37
N LEU A 12 -11.58 27.02 -22.68
CA LEU A 12 -12.74 27.92 -22.82
C LEU A 12 -13.09 28.65 -21.52
N VAL A 13 -12.93 27.98 -20.38
CA VAL A 13 -13.16 28.56 -19.02
C VAL A 13 -12.09 29.58 -18.65
N ALA A 14 -10.83 29.34 -19.04
CA ALA A 14 -9.73 30.22 -18.74
C ALA A 14 -9.67 31.45 -19.65
N THR A 15 -10.04 31.31 -20.94
CA THR A 15 -9.95 32.38 -21.94
C THR A 15 -11.22 33.22 -22.03
N GLY A 16 -12.39 32.66 -21.70
CA GLY A 16 -13.68 33.32 -21.80
C GLY A 16 -13.78 34.63 -21.06
N PRO A 17 -13.43 34.75 -19.78
CA PRO A 17 -13.42 35.99 -19.04
C PRO A 17 -12.52 37.07 -19.63
N VAL A 18 -11.32 36.67 -20.07
CA VAL A 18 -10.35 37.59 -20.68
C VAL A 18 -10.89 38.16 -21.98
N VAL A 19 -11.46 37.32 -22.82
CA VAL A 19 -12.08 37.74 -24.09
C VAL A 19 -13.23 38.71 -23.85
N LEU A 20 -14.09 38.48 -22.86
CA LEU A 20 -15.21 39.33 -22.52
C LEU A 20 -14.73 40.72 -21.98
N VAL A 21 -13.70 40.72 -21.14
CA VAL A 21 -13.11 42.00 -20.64
C VAL A 21 -12.52 42.81 -21.78
N VAL A 22 -11.74 42.17 -22.68
CA VAL A 22 -11.16 42.84 -23.83
C VAL A 22 -12.24 43.37 -24.78
N ALA A 23 -13.26 42.52 -25.09
CA ALA A 23 -14.38 42.90 -25.94
C ALA A 23 -15.16 44.10 -25.33
N GLY A 24 -15.39 44.09 -24.01
CA GLY A 24 -16.05 45.16 -23.30
C GLY A 24 -15.27 46.48 -23.39
N ILE A 25 -13.95 46.47 -23.12
CA ILE A 25 -13.11 47.67 -23.20
C ILE A 25 -13.11 48.22 -24.64
N VAL A 26 -12.85 47.39 -25.65
CA VAL A 26 -12.82 47.77 -27.06
C VAL A 26 -14.19 48.31 -27.50
N GLY A 27 -15.28 47.70 -27.08
CA GLY A 27 -16.64 48.15 -27.36
C GLY A 27 -16.89 49.57 -26.81
N TYR A 28 -16.61 49.84 -25.54
CA TYR A 28 -16.79 51.16 -24.97
C TYR A 28 -15.86 52.21 -25.60
N LEU A 29 -14.62 51.87 -25.93
CA LEU A 29 -13.72 52.73 -26.67
C LEU A 29 -14.31 53.19 -28.03
N SER A 30 -14.97 52.25 -28.74
CA SER A 30 -15.62 52.54 -30.04
C SER A 30 -16.81 53.53 -29.93
N PHE A 31 -17.42 53.63 -28.74
CA PHE A 31 -18.45 54.66 -28.43
C PHE A 31 -17.86 56.01 -27.96
N GLY A 32 -16.52 56.17 -27.99
CA GLY A 32 -15.86 57.43 -27.68
C GLY A 32 -15.55 57.67 -26.20
N TYR A 33 -15.68 56.63 -25.34
CA TYR A 33 -15.32 56.73 -23.94
C TYR A 33 -13.80 56.72 -23.74
N SER A 34 -13.33 57.39 -22.69
CA SER A 34 -11.91 57.38 -22.35
C SER A 34 -11.47 55.95 -21.91
N PRO A 35 -10.19 55.59 -22.05
CA PRO A 35 -9.70 54.24 -21.67
C PRO A 35 -10.05 53.86 -20.22
N TRP A 36 -9.94 54.80 -19.28
CA TRP A 36 -10.28 54.58 -17.88
C TRP A 36 -11.79 54.34 -17.68
N THR A 37 -12.62 55.13 -18.37
CA THR A 37 -14.08 54.99 -18.32
C THR A 37 -14.51 53.67 -18.96
N ALA A 38 -13.93 53.31 -20.10
CA ALA A 38 -14.21 52.06 -20.78
C ALA A 38 -13.88 50.83 -19.91
N MET A 39 -12.74 50.86 -19.22
CA MET A 39 -12.34 49.81 -18.28
C MET A 39 -13.31 49.71 -17.09
N ALA A 40 -13.61 50.86 -16.47
CA ALA A 40 -14.54 50.94 -15.33
C ALA A 40 -15.95 50.42 -15.71
N MET A 41 -16.48 50.90 -16.87
CA MET A 41 -17.79 50.48 -17.36
C MET A 41 -17.81 48.97 -17.67
N THR A 42 -16.77 48.40 -18.27
CA THR A 42 -16.67 46.98 -18.52
C THR A 42 -16.72 46.17 -17.21
N LEU A 43 -15.94 46.57 -16.21
CA LEU A 43 -15.91 45.89 -14.92
C LEU A 43 -17.26 45.99 -14.19
N LEU A 44 -17.88 47.20 -14.15
CA LEU A 44 -19.17 47.42 -13.51
C LEU A 44 -20.29 46.63 -14.21
N THR A 45 -20.24 46.49 -15.55
CA THR A 45 -21.21 45.69 -16.30
C THR A 45 -21.04 44.21 -16.05
N LEU A 46 -19.82 43.67 -16.10
CA LEU A 46 -19.54 42.26 -15.90
C LEU A 46 -19.76 41.79 -14.46
N THR A 47 -19.50 42.68 -13.47
CA THR A 47 -19.78 42.40 -12.06
C THR A 47 -21.25 42.64 -11.64
N THR A 48 -22.10 43.02 -12.58
CA THR A 48 -23.54 43.29 -12.34
C THR A 48 -23.83 44.37 -11.30
N VAL A 49 -22.86 45.21 -10.98
CA VAL A 49 -23.01 46.34 -10.02
C VAL A 49 -23.86 47.48 -10.62
N GLY A 50 -23.82 47.59 -11.96
CA GLY A 50 -24.56 48.65 -12.68
C GLY A 50 -23.83 49.99 -12.69
N PHE A 51 -24.40 50.95 -13.46
CA PHE A 51 -23.83 52.26 -13.61
C PHE A 51 -24.34 53.19 -12.51
N ALA A 52 -23.45 53.97 -11.92
CA ALA A 52 -23.84 55.11 -11.14
C ALA A 52 -24.49 56.19 -12.07
N SER A 53 -25.54 56.81 -11.63
CA SER A 53 -26.56 57.53 -12.37
C SER A 53 -26.17 58.75 -13.21
N ASP A 54 -24.91 59.09 -13.38
CA ASP A 54 -24.47 60.34 -14.02
C ASP A 54 -23.88 60.27 -15.43
N THR A 55 -23.88 59.09 -16.04
CA THR A 55 -23.38 58.94 -17.43
C THR A 55 -24.53 58.87 -18.41
N HIS A 56 -24.71 59.89 -19.24
CA HIS A 56 -25.62 59.87 -20.39
C HIS A 56 -25.08 58.87 -21.44
N LEU A 57 -25.52 57.65 -21.37
CA LEU A 57 -25.17 56.59 -22.32
C LEU A 57 -25.93 56.85 -23.64
N SER A 58 -25.22 56.78 -24.78
CA SER A 58 -25.90 56.70 -26.09
C SER A 58 -26.74 55.42 -26.17
N THR A 59 -27.81 55.44 -26.94
CA THR A 59 -28.70 54.28 -27.12
C THR A 59 -27.88 53.02 -27.57
N GLY A 60 -26.86 53.22 -28.41
CA GLY A 60 -25.96 52.14 -28.85
C GLY A 60 -25.12 51.57 -27.72
N ALA A 61 -24.58 52.43 -26.87
CA ALA A 61 -23.79 51.98 -25.70
C ALA A 61 -24.67 51.23 -24.69
N LEU A 62 -25.93 51.62 -24.55
CA LEU A 62 -26.89 50.97 -23.64
C LEU A 62 -27.25 49.56 -24.12
N VAL A 63 -27.52 49.38 -25.42
CA VAL A 63 -27.76 48.06 -26.03
C VAL A 63 -26.52 47.18 -25.93
N PHE A 64 -25.33 47.71 -26.20
CA PHE A 64 -24.07 47.01 -26.03
C PHE A 64 -23.85 46.55 -24.57
N SER A 65 -24.08 47.42 -23.60
CA SER A 65 -23.99 47.12 -22.18
C SER A 65 -24.92 45.97 -21.76
N ALA A 66 -26.17 46.00 -22.26
CA ALA A 66 -27.15 44.94 -21.97
C ALA A 66 -26.67 43.58 -22.54
N GLY A 67 -26.13 43.57 -23.77
CA GLY A 67 -25.58 42.36 -24.38
C GLY A 67 -24.35 41.85 -23.63
N LEU A 68 -23.45 42.73 -23.24
CA LEU A 68 -22.26 42.40 -22.44
C LEU A 68 -22.62 41.82 -21.07
N ALA A 69 -23.62 42.43 -20.40
CA ALA A 69 -24.15 41.95 -19.11
C ALA A 69 -24.74 40.54 -19.23
N LEU A 70 -25.57 40.28 -20.25
CA LEU A 70 -26.15 38.96 -20.49
C LEU A 70 -25.06 37.89 -20.72
N LEU A 71 -24.05 38.20 -21.53
CA LEU A 71 -22.92 37.30 -21.76
C LEU A 71 -22.08 37.09 -20.51
N GLY A 72 -21.85 38.16 -19.73
CA GLY A 72 -21.12 38.10 -18.46
C GLY A 72 -21.80 37.23 -17.42
N VAL A 73 -23.11 37.43 -17.21
CA VAL A 73 -23.92 36.60 -16.29
C VAL A 73 -23.97 35.14 -16.77
N GLY A 74 -24.17 34.92 -18.05
CA GLY A 74 -24.18 33.54 -18.63
C GLY A 74 -22.86 32.84 -18.40
N LEU A 75 -21.74 33.49 -18.63
CA LEU A 75 -20.40 32.94 -18.37
C LEU A 75 -20.16 32.66 -16.87
N PHE A 76 -20.58 33.60 -16.00
CA PHE A 76 -20.46 33.45 -14.54
C PHE A 76 -21.23 32.21 -14.04
N VAL A 77 -22.49 32.04 -14.49
CA VAL A 77 -23.33 30.89 -14.13
C VAL A 77 -22.69 29.59 -14.67
N ALA A 78 -22.14 29.61 -15.88
CA ALA A 78 -21.45 28.44 -16.44
C ALA A 78 -20.22 28.05 -15.63
N ILE A 79 -19.38 29.03 -15.21
CA ILE A 79 -18.20 28.81 -14.37
C ILE A 79 -18.63 28.26 -13.00
N LEU A 80 -19.65 28.85 -12.39
CA LEU A 80 -20.19 28.39 -11.10
C LEU A 80 -20.71 26.95 -11.17
N GLY A 81 -21.43 26.61 -12.26
CA GLY A 81 -21.90 25.24 -12.52
C GLY A 81 -20.73 24.24 -12.67
N LEU A 82 -19.69 24.62 -13.41
CA LEU A 82 -18.48 23.78 -13.54
C LEU A 82 -17.72 23.65 -12.23
N ALA A 83 -17.64 24.71 -11.42
CA ALA A 83 -17.02 24.66 -10.09
C ALA A 83 -17.83 23.74 -9.14
N ALA A 84 -19.16 23.86 -9.16
CA ALA A 84 -20.03 23.01 -8.36
C ALA A 84 -19.89 21.53 -8.75
N THR A 85 -19.85 21.22 -10.04
CA THR A 85 -19.62 19.83 -10.50
C THR A 85 -18.25 19.31 -10.11
N ALA A 86 -17.19 20.14 -10.19
CA ALA A 86 -15.84 19.78 -9.77
C ALA A 86 -15.74 19.50 -8.25
N ILE A 87 -16.51 20.20 -7.44
CA ILE A 87 -16.59 19.99 -5.99
C ILE A 87 -17.36 18.69 -5.69
N VAL A 88 -18.54 18.50 -6.34
CA VAL A 88 -19.39 17.31 -6.15
C VAL A 88 -18.68 16.03 -6.62
N GLU A 89 -17.96 16.11 -7.73
CA GLU A 89 -17.14 15.00 -8.26
C GLU A 89 -15.84 14.79 -7.45
N GLY A 90 -15.58 15.55 -6.38
CA GLY A 90 -14.40 15.39 -5.51
C GLY A 90 -13.05 15.71 -6.17
N ARG A 91 -13.05 16.27 -7.40
CA ARG A 91 -11.82 16.53 -8.18
C ARG A 91 -10.85 17.48 -7.50
N VAL A 92 -11.36 18.38 -6.67
CA VAL A 92 -10.50 19.35 -5.92
C VAL A 92 -9.68 18.61 -4.84
N GLY A 93 -10.20 17.51 -4.27
CA GLY A 93 -9.49 16.69 -3.28
C GLY A 93 -8.42 15.78 -3.88
N LEU A 94 -8.55 15.35 -5.15
CA LEU A 94 -7.67 14.37 -5.79
C LEU A 94 -6.21 14.86 -5.91
N PHE A 95 -5.98 16.13 -6.21
CA PHE A 95 -4.62 16.68 -6.33
C PHE A 95 -3.84 16.71 -5.02
N SER A 96 -4.51 17.03 -3.90
CA SER A 96 -3.85 17.04 -2.60
C SER A 96 -3.63 15.62 -2.06
N ARG A 97 -4.56 14.69 -2.34
CA ARG A 97 -4.46 13.27 -1.98
C ARG A 97 -3.33 12.56 -2.71
N SER A 98 -3.22 12.75 -4.03
CA SER A 98 -2.13 12.17 -4.83
C SER A 98 -0.75 12.67 -4.36
N ARG A 99 -0.63 13.94 -3.98
CA ARG A 99 0.63 14.47 -3.43
C ARG A 99 0.98 13.87 -2.07
N ARG A 100 -0.03 13.67 -1.20
CA ARG A 100 0.17 13.04 0.12
C ARG A 100 0.55 11.56 -0.05
N MET A 101 -0.11 10.84 -0.95
CA MET A 101 0.20 9.44 -1.26
C MET A 101 1.63 9.30 -1.79
N ARG A 102 2.04 10.14 -2.76
CA ARG A 102 3.42 10.16 -3.26
C ARG A 102 4.45 10.34 -2.16
N ARG A 103 4.26 11.33 -1.27
CA ARG A 103 5.17 11.54 -0.13
C ARG A 103 5.24 10.31 0.77
N ARG A 104 4.11 9.69 1.10
CA ARG A 104 4.09 8.44 1.88
C ARG A 104 4.89 7.32 1.20
N LEU A 105 4.72 7.15 -0.13
CA LEU A 105 5.48 6.17 -0.91
C LEU A 105 6.98 6.49 -0.91
N ASP A 106 7.36 7.76 -1.05
CA ASP A 106 8.76 8.18 -1.07
C ASP A 106 9.44 7.96 0.29
N ASP A 107 8.70 8.05 1.40
CA ASP A 107 9.18 7.86 2.76
C ASP A 107 9.29 6.38 3.17
N LEU A 108 8.61 5.45 2.47
CA LEU A 108 8.66 4.02 2.79
C LEU A 108 10.05 3.43 2.61
N ARG A 109 10.52 2.69 3.64
CA ARG A 109 11.77 1.93 3.66
C ARG A 109 11.56 0.60 4.36
N GLY A 110 12.24 -0.45 3.91
CA GLY A 110 12.12 -1.78 4.50
C GLY A 110 10.70 -2.35 4.48
N HIS A 111 9.87 -1.87 3.57
CA HIS A 111 8.47 -2.24 3.41
C HIS A 111 8.30 -3.43 2.46
N PHE A 112 7.11 -4.02 2.46
CA PHE A 112 6.71 -5.01 1.47
C PHE A 112 5.89 -4.37 0.35
N ILE A 113 6.07 -4.87 -0.88
CA ILE A 113 5.23 -4.54 -2.03
C ILE A 113 4.26 -5.69 -2.24
N VAL A 114 2.96 -5.45 -2.11
CA VAL A 114 1.89 -6.45 -2.33
C VAL A 114 1.27 -6.22 -3.70
N CYS A 115 1.56 -7.11 -4.65
CA CYS A 115 1.03 -7.03 -6.02
C CYS A 115 -0.32 -7.74 -6.10
N ALA A 116 -1.33 -6.97 -6.41
CA ALA A 116 -2.77 -7.25 -6.44
C ALA A 116 -3.47 -7.24 -5.06
N TYR A 117 -4.65 -6.60 -5.05
CA TYR A 117 -5.50 -6.43 -3.86
C TYR A 117 -6.81 -7.23 -3.98
N GLY A 118 -6.67 -8.45 -4.50
CA GLY A 118 -7.75 -9.45 -4.52
C GLY A 118 -7.93 -10.12 -3.15
N ARG A 119 -8.56 -11.28 -3.11
CA ARG A 119 -8.83 -12.03 -1.87
C ARG A 119 -7.54 -12.35 -1.09
N VAL A 120 -6.52 -12.86 -1.79
CA VAL A 120 -5.23 -13.21 -1.17
C VAL A 120 -4.47 -11.95 -0.75
N GLY A 121 -4.40 -10.94 -1.62
CA GLY A 121 -3.70 -9.69 -1.31
C GLY A 121 -4.31 -8.92 -0.14
N ARG A 122 -5.64 -8.94 0.02
CA ARG A 122 -6.32 -8.37 1.19
C ARG A 122 -5.93 -9.09 2.49
N ALA A 123 -5.90 -10.42 2.46
CA ALA A 123 -5.48 -11.21 3.62
C ALA A 123 -4.02 -10.94 4.01
N ILE A 124 -3.13 -10.85 3.01
CA ILE A 124 -1.72 -10.51 3.23
C ILE A 124 -1.59 -9.10 3.83
N ALA A 125 -2.31 -8.12 3.26
CA ALA A 125 -2.28 -6.75 3.75
C ALA A 125 -2.77 -6.64 5.20
N GLN A 126 -3.82 -7.38 5.55
CA GLN A 126 -4.36 -7.47 6.92
C GLN A 126 -3.32 -8.03 7.91
N GLU A 127 -2.64 -9.09 7.52
CA GLU A 127 -1.61 -9.73 8.35
C GLU A 127 -0.41 -8.80 8.58
N LEU A 128 0.10 -8.18 7.49
CA LEU A 128 1.18 -7.20 7.59
C LEU A 128 0.81 -6.00 8.47
N GLU A 129 -0.46 -5.57 8.43
CA GLU A 129 -0.98 -4.49 9.26
C GLU A 129 -1.06 -4.91 10.74
N THR A 130 -1.50 -6.13 11.02
CA THR A 130 -1.56 -6.70 12.39
C THR A 130 -0.17 -6.79 13.00
N GLU A 131 0.83 -7.20 12.22
CA GLU A 131 2.22 -7.28 12.62
C GLU A 131 2.94 -5.90 12.64
N GLY A 132 2.26 -4.82 12.25
CA GLY A 132 2.84 -3.47 12.20
C GLY A 132 3.94 -3.32 11.15
N VAL A 133 3.97 -4.18 10.13
CA VAL A 133 4.96 -4.17 9.07
C VAL A 133 4.53 -3.21 7.96
N PRO A 134 5.37 -2.24 7.56
CA PRO A 134 5.01 -1.29 6.51
C PRO A 134 4.90 -1.99 5.14
N PHE A 135 3.88 -1.61 4.36
CA PHE A 135 3.67 -2.14 3.02
C PHE A 135 3.00 -1.13 2.08
N VAL A 136 3.10 -1.41 0.79
CA VAL A 136 2.39 -0.72 -0.29
C VAL A 136 1.65 -1.74 -1.15
N VAL A 137 0.41 -1.43 -1.49
CA VAL A 137 -0.40 -2.22 -2.44
C VAL A 137 -0.19 -1.69 -3.85
N VAL A 138 0.07 -2.56 -4.80
CA VAL A 138 0.10 -2.25 -6.24
C VAL A 138 -1.00 -3.05 -6.93
N ASP A 139 -1.97 -2.37 -7.54
CA ASP A 139 -3.04 -3.02 -8.31
C ASP A 139 -3.38 -2.20 -9.54
N SER A 140 -3.71 -2.86 -10.64
CA SER A 140 -4.06 -2.21 -11.91
C SER A 140 -5.48 -1.63 -11.93
N LYS A 141 -6.34 -2.04 -10.99
CA LYS A 141 -7.76 -1.69 -10.93
C LYS A 141 -7.98 -0.38 -10.18
N ALA A 142 -8.31 0.68 -10.92
CA ALA A 142 -8.61 1.99 -10.33
C ALA A 142 -9.86 1.97 -9.41
N GLU A 143 -10.77 1.01 -9.60
CA GLU A 143 -11.97 0.87 -8.78
C GLU A 143 -11.68 0.52 -7.32
N LEU A 144 -10.48 0.03 -7.02
CA LEU A 144 -10.03 -0.29 -5.65
C LEU A 144 -9.54 0.93 -4.87
N GLU A 145 -9.27 2.05 -5.55
CA GLU A 145 -8.74 3.26 -4.93
C GLU A 145 -9.60 3.77 -3.74
N PRO A 146 -10.95 3.85 -3.83
CA PRO A 146 -11.77 4.29 -2.71
C PRO A 146 -11.70 3.37 -1.49
N ASP A 147 -11.57 2.05 -1.72
CA ASP A 147 -11.45 1.07 -0.63
C ASP A 147 -10.10 1.20 0.08
N LEU A 148 -9.01 1.30 -0.69
CA LEU A 148 -7.65 1.46 -0.17
C LEU A 148 -7.48 2.78 0.59
N GLU A 149 -8.11 3.86 0.11
CA GLU A 149 -8.13 5.15 0.81
C GLU A 149 -8.90 5.09 2.13
N ARG A 150 -10.09 4.48 2.13
CA ARG A 150 -10.90 4.32 3.34
C ARG A 150 -10.15 3.53 4.41
N ASP A 151 -9.43 2.49 3.99
CA ASP A 151 -8.63 1.65 4.87
C ASP A 151 -7.29 2.34 5.27
N GLY A 152 -7.00 3.55 4.77
CA GLY A 152 -5.80 4.33 5.11
C GLY A 152 -4.48 3.76 4.59
N ARG A 153 -4.54 2.81 3.66
CA ARG A 153 -3.38 2.05 3.16
C ARG A 153 -2.55 2.85 2.17
N CYS A 154 -1.25 2.59 2.13
CA CYS A 154 -0.41 3.06 1.04
C CYS A 154 -0.68 2.21 -0.21
N TYR A 155 -0.94 2.87 -1.34
CA TYR A 155 -1.24 2.18 -2.59
C TYR A 155 -0.68 2.91 -3.81
N LEU A 156 -0.56 2.16 -4.90
CA LEU A 156 -0.20 2.63 -6.22
C LEU A 156 -1.09 1.93 -7.25
N ILE A 157 -1.90 2.68 -7.97
CA ILE A 157 -2.66 2.14 -9.10
C ILE A 157 -1.72 2.05 -10.30
N GLY A 158 -1.54 0.83 -10.80
CA GLY A 158 -0.68 0.53 -11.93
C GLY A 158 -0.44 -0.97 -12.10
N ASP A 159 0.13 -1.34 -13.23
CA ASP A 159 0.48 -2.71 -13.54
C ASP A 159 1.80 -3.07 -12.83
N ALA A 160 1.77 -4.08 -11.95
CA ALA A 160 2.95 -4.54 -11.21
C ALA A 160 4.00 -5.21 -12.13
N SER A 161 3.66 -5.52 -13.38
CA SER A 161 4.60 -6.00 -14.39
C SER A 161 5.42 -4.87 -15.03
N ASP A 162 5.04 -3.62 -14.84
CA ASP A 162 5.76 -2.45 -15.33
C ASP A 162 6.89 -2.06 -14.34
N GLU A 163 8.11 -2.03 -14.85
CA GLU A 163 9.29 -1.62 -14.11
C GLU A 163 9.13 -0.23 -13.47
N ALA A 164 8.55 0.74 -14.19
CA ALA A 164 8.34 2.08 -13.68
C ALA A 164 7.38 2.11 -12.48
N VAL A 165 6.39 1.22 -12.46
CA VAL A 165 5.45 1.07 -11.34
C VAL A 165 6.16 0.48 -10.13
N LEU A 166 6.96 -0.57 -10.28
CA LEU A 166 7.73 -1.17 -9.18
C LEU A 166 8.78 -0.22 -8.60
N ARG A 167 9.46 0.58 -9.46
CA ARG A 167 10.37 1.63 -8.98
C ARG A 167 9.64 2.71 -8.20
N ARG A 168 8.46 3.13 -8.64
CA ARG A 168 7.61 4.07 -7.89
C ARG A 168 7.11 3.48 -6.57
N ALA A 169 6.85 2.17 -6.53
CA ALA A 169 6.54 1.45 -5.30
C ALA A 169 7.75 1.32 -4.36
N GLY A 170 8.95 1.67 -4.81
CA GLY A 170 10.18 1.69 -4.02
C GLY A 170 10.87 0.33 -3.91
N ILE A 171 10.87 -0.47 -4.97
CA ILE A 171 11.47 -1.81 -5.00
C ILE A 171 12.95 -1.81 -4.58
N ASP A 172 13.70 -0.76 -4.91
CA ASP A 172 15.13 -0.63 -4.57
C ASP A 172 15.39 -0.52 -3.06
N ARG A 173 14.36 -0.19 -2.27
CA ARG A 173 14.42 0.00 -0.82
C ARG A 173 13.40 -0.86 -0.05
N ALA A 174 12.71 -1.75 -0.76
CA ALA A 174 11.78 -2.71 -0.20
C ALA A 174 12.51 -3.86 0.48
N ARG A 175 11.92 -4.41 1.53
CA ARG A 175 12.34 -5.66 2.17
C ARG A 175 11.96 -6.89 1.34
N GLY A 176 10.82 -6.83 0.66
CA GLY A 176 10.32 -7.93 -0.15
C GLY A 176 9.15 -7.54 -1.03
N LEU A 177 8.81 -8.45 -1.94
CA LEU A 177 7.69 -8.32 -2.85
C LEU A 177 6.84 -9.59 -2.79
N ILE A 178 5.52 -9.44 -2.76
CA ILE A 178 4.57 -10.55 -2.69
C ILE A 178 3.66 -10.49 -3.93
N CYS A 179 3.83 -11.45 -4.84
CA CYS A 179 3.01 -11.59 -6.04
C CYS A 179 1.72 -12.36 -5.68
N ALA A 180 0.60 -11.68 -5.64
CA ALA A 180 -0.71 -12.25 -5.28
C ALA A 180 -1.76 -12.14 -6.39
N VAL A 181 -1.33 -11.91 -7.63
CA VAL A 181 -2.20 -11.83 -8.81
C VAL A 181 -2.84 -13.20 -9.07
N ASP A 182 -4.07 -13.22 -9.63
CA ASP A 182 -4.78 -14.48 -9.90
C ASP A 182 -4.17 -15.29 -11.05
N SER A 183 -3.40 -14.65 -11.94
CA SER A 183 -2.74 -15.24 -13.09
C SER A 183 -1.32 -15.70 -12.76
N ASP A 184 -1.04 -17.01 -12.90
CA ASP A 184 0.30 -17.56 -12.73
C ASP A 184 1.31 -16.96 -13.72
N ALA A 185 0.88 -16.67 -14.96
CA ALA A 185 1.75 -16.07 -15.97
C ALA A 185 2.17 -14.64 -15.58
N GLU A 186 1.25 -13.86 -15.05
CA GLU A 186 1.54 -12.52 -14.54
C GLU A 186 2.47 -12.58 -13.33
N ASN A 187 2.23 -13.49 -12.38
CA ASN A 187 3.12 -13.67 -11.24
C ASN A 187 4.55 -14.06 -11.67
N VAL A 188 4.71 -14.92 -12.69
CA VAL A 188 6.03 -15.23 -13.27
C VAL A 188 6.68 -13.98 -13.84
N PHE A 189 5.93 -13.20 -14.62
CA PHE A 189 6.47 -11.99 -15.26
C PHE A 189 6.86 -10.91 -14.22
N ILE A 190 5.98 -10.64 -13.25
CA ILE A 190 6.29 -9.73 -12.14
C ILE A 190 7.54 -10.20 -11.38
N THR A 191 7.67 -11.50 -11.14
CA THR A 191 8.85 -12.08 -10.46
C THR A 191 10.13 -11.82 -11.25
N ILE A 192 10.12 -12.00 -12.57
CA ILE A 192 11.28 -11.75 -13.44
C ILE A 192 11.66 -10.26 -13.39
N VAL A 193 10.69 -9.35 -13.55
CA VAL A 193 10.92 -7.92 -13.48
C VAL A 193 11.46 -7.50 -12.11
N ALA A 194 10.85 -7.98 -11.03
CA ALA A 194 11.30 -7.67 -9.67
C ALA A 194 12.73 -8.17 -9.41
N ARG A 195 13.06 -9.38 -9.85
CA ARG A 195 14.39 -9.96 -9.70
C ARG A 195 15.45 -9.23 -10.51
N SER A 196 15.10 -8.74 -11.71
CA SER A 196 16.01 -7.91 -12.52
C SER A 196 16.32 -6.56 -11.90
N LEU A 197 15.36 -5.98 -11.16
CA LEU A 197 15.51 -4.71 -10.46
C LEU A 197 16.29 -4.86 -9.14
N SER A 198 16.12 -5.97 -8.43
CA SER A 198 16.76 -6.22 -7.14
C SER A 198 17.11 -7.69 -6.97
N LEU A 199 18.39 -8.02 -7.12
CA LEU A 199 18.89 -9.41 -7.08
C LEU A 199 18.70 -10.08 -5.71
N GLY A 200 18.79 -9.32 -4.62
CA GLY A 200 18.66 -9.81 -3.24
C GLY A 200 17.27 -9.74 -2.63
N LEU A 201 16.26 -9.27 -3.40
CA LEU A 201 14.92 -9.06 -2.87
C LEU A 201 14.26 -10.38 -2.46
N LEU A 202 13.63 -10.39 -1.29
CA LEU A 202 12.74 -11.50 -0.92
C LEU A 202 11.49 -11.46 -1.80
N ILE A 203 11.26 -12.50 -2.60
CA ILE A 203 10.09 -12.59 -3.48
C ILE A 203 9.27 -13.81 -3.08
N VAL A 204 8.05 -13.55 -2.62
CA VAL A 204 7.04 -14.58 -2.34
C VAL A 204 6.00 -14.54 -3.44
N ALA A 205 5.80 -15.65 -4.14
CA ALA A 205 4.88 -15.69 -5.26
C ALA A 205 3.77 -16.72 -5.05
N ARG A 206 2.56 -16.34 -5.42
CA ARG A 206 1.41 -17.23 -5.46
C ARG A 206 1.42 -18.06 -6.73
N ALA A 207 1.22 -19.37 -6.61
CA ALA A 207 0.90 -20.26 -7.70
C ALA A 207 -0.53 -20.79 -7.55
N ALA A 208 -1.35 -20.65 -8.58
CA ALA A 208 -2.67 -21.28 -8.59
C ALA A 208 -2.58 -22.78 -8.86
N ARG A 209 -1.56 -23.21 -9.64
CA ARG A 209 -1.30 -24.60 -10.01
C ARG A 209 0.07 -25.05 -9.52
N GLN A 210 0.18 -26.28 -9.05
CA GLN A 210 1.46 -26.85 -8.60
C GLN A 210 2.56 -26.80 -9.69
N GLN A 211 2.21 -27.03 -10.93
CA GLN A 211 3.15 -26.96 -12.07
C GLN A 211 3.75 -25.56 -12.31
N SER A 212 3.08 -24.52 -11.83
CA SER A 212 3.57 -23.14 -11.93
C SER A 212 4.62 -22.81 -10.87
N ALA A 213 4.69 -23.59 -9.79
CA ALA A 213 5.66 -23.38 -8.73
C ALA A 213 7.11 -23.47 -9.22
N ASP A 214 7.43 -24.48 -10.02
CA ASP A 214 8.78 -24.63 -10.58
C ASP A 214 9.15 -23.50 -11.55
N ARG A 215 8.17 -22.97 -12.26
CA ARG A 215 8.39 -21.83 -13.15
C ARG A 215 8.68 -20.54 -12.36
N LEU A 216 7.93 -20.33 -11.27
CA LEU A 216 8.13 -19.19 -10.37
C LEU A 216 9.49 -19.26 -9.67
N HIS A 217 9.92 -20.42 -9.21
CA HIS A 217 11.27 -20.59 -8.65
C HIS A 217 12.36 -20.30 -9.70
N ARG A 218 12.21 -20.81 -10.93
CA ARG A 218 13.15 -20.50 -12.03
C ARG A 218 13.12 -19.03 -12.44
N ALA A 219 11.99 -18.35 -12.28
CA ALA A 219 11.87 -16.91 -12.50
C ALA A 219 12.56 -16.08 -11.40
N GLY A 220 12.95 -16.71 -10.28
CA GLY A 220 13.66 -16.07 -9.18
C GLY A 220 12.81 -15.82 -7.92
N ALA A 221 11.63 -16.45 -7.80
CA ALA A 221 10.88 -16.42 -6.53
C ALA A 221 11.67 -17.12 -5.42
N THR A 222 11.78 -16.49 -4.26
CA THR A 222 12.42 -17.05 -3.07
C THR A 222 11.52 -18.15 -2.47
N HIS A 223 10.23 -17.86 -2.39
CA HIS A 223 9.22 -18.80 -1.91
C HIS A 223 8.01 -18.79 -2.85
N VAL A 224 7.40 -19.97 -3.00
CA VAL A 224 6.17 -20.15 -3.77
C VAL A 224 5.11 -20.78 -2.89
N VAL A 225 3.94 -20.18 -2.85
CA VAL A 225 2.80 -20.63 -2.07
C VAL A 225 1.63 -20.94 -3.01
N SER A 226 1.03 -22.12 -2.83
CA SER A 226 -0.20 -22.52 -3.53
C SER A 226 -1.39 -22.50 -2.55
N PRO A 227 -2.15 -21.39 -2.44
CA PRO A 227 -3.18 -21.25 -1.42
C PRO A 227 -4.23 -22.36 -1.45
N TYR A 228 -4.63 -22.78 -2.64
CA TYR A 228 -5.63 -23.85 -2.80
C TYR A 228 -5.13 -25.19 -2.30
N VAL A 229 -3.88 -25.56 -2.60
CA VAL A 229 -3.27 -26.81 -2.13
C VAL A 229 -3.10 -26.75 -0.61
N THR A 230 -2.53 -25.66 -0.11
CA THR A 230 -2.31 -25.45 1.32
C THR A 230 -3.63 -25.51 2.09
N SER A 231 -4.64 -24.77 1.63
CA SER A 231 -5.96 -24.75 2.29
C SER A 231 -6.65 -26.13 2.18
N GLY A 232 -6.59 -26.78 1.02
CA GLY A 232 -7.16 -28.11 0.82
C GLY A 232 -6.54 -29.16 1.75
N THR A 233 -5.21 -29.18 1.83
CA THR A 233 -4.48 -30.06 2.77
C THR A 233 -4.85 -29.75 4.22
N ARG A 234 -4.94 -28.49 4.59
CA ARG A 234 -5.34 -28.09 5.94
C ARG A 234 -6.76 -28.53 6.28
N MET A 235 -7.72 -28.33 5.35
CA MET A 235 -9.11 -28.80 5.53
C MET A 235 -9.19 -30.31 5.68
N ALA A 236 -8.45 -31.06 4.85
CA ALA A 236 -8.37 -32.51 4.97
C ALA A 236 -7.78 -32.95 6.31
N ASN A 237 -6.70 -32.32 6.75
CA ASN A 237 -6.08 -32.61 8.06
C ASN A 237 -7.03 -32.29 9.23
N LEU A 238 -7.77 -31.17 9.16
CA LEU A 238 -8.79 -30.86 10.16
C LEU A 238 -9.88 -31.91 10.24
N ALA A 239 -10.31 -32.44 9.10
CA ALA A 239 -11.31 -33.51 9.05
C ALA A 239 -10.78 -34.85 9.55
N LEU A 240 -9.51 -35.19 9.26
CA LEU A 240 -8.91 -36.48 9.59
C LEU A 240 -8.27 -36.50 10.98
N ARG A 241 -7.67 -35.38 11.41
CA ARG A 241 -6.84 -35.29 12.61
C ARG A 241 -7.04 -33.92 13.30
N PRO A 242 -8.26 -33.58 13.75
CA PRO A 242 -8.57 -32.25 14.29
C PRO A 242 -7.64 -31.83 15.43
N HIS A 243 -7.41 -32.72 16.40
CA HIS A 243 -6.58 -32.43 17.58
C HIS A 243 -5.10 -32.19 17.23
N VAL A 244 -4.58 -32.81 16.16
CA VAL A 244 -3.20 -32.56 15.72
C VAL A 244 -3.08 -31.16 15.14
N VAL A 245 -4.06 -30.75 14.32
CA VAL A 245 -4.06 -29.38 13.73
C VAL A 245 -4.26 -28.33 14.82
N GLU A 246 -5.18 -28.56 15.74
CA GLU A 246 -5.43 -27.69 16.88
C GLU A 246 -4.18 -27.53 17.76
N PHE A 247 -3.44 -28.62 18.01
CA PHE A 247 -2.18 -28.58 18.72
C PHE A 247 -1.15 -27.68 18.03
N PHE A 248 -0.95 -27.81 16.71
CA PHE A 248 -0.02 -26.96 15.97
C PHE A 248 -0.46 -25.50 15.93
N ASP A 249 -1.76 -25.24 15.85
CA ASP A 249 -2.30 -23.86 15.91
C ASP A 249 -2.05 -23.23 17.29
N LEU A 250 -2.27 -23.96 18.37
CA LEU A 250 -1.99 -23.50 19.73
C LEU A 250 -0.49 -23.27 19.95
N ALA A 251 0.35 -24.17 19.45
CA ALA A 251 1.79 -24.09 19.61
C ALA A 251 2.44 -22.98 18.77
N GLY A 252 1.84 -22.64 17.60
CA GLY A 252 2.36 -21.62 16.67
C GLY A 252 1.80 -20.22 16.88
N ALA A 253 0.62 -20.07 17.49
CA ALA A 253 -0.09 -18.78 17.60
C ALA A 253 0.42 -17.87 18.72
N GLY A 254 1.51 -18.21 19.41
CA GLY A 254 2.04 -17.36 20.52
C GLY A 254 1.05 -17.15 21.65
N GLN A 255 0.07 -18.04 21.82
CA GLN A 255 -0.88 -17.97 22.91
C GLN A 255 -0.17 -18.12 24.27
N PRO A 256 -0.62 -17.45 25.33
CA PRO A 256 -0.04 -17.60 26.67
C PRO A 256 -0.23 -19.04 27.16
N GLY A 257 0.84 -19.82 27.11
CA GLY A 257 0.83 -21.19 27.63
C GLY A 257 1.84 -22.07 26.94
N LEU A 258 1.64 -22.51 25.73
CA LEU A 258 2.46 -23.51 25.06
C LEU A 258 3.14 -22.92 23.82
N ARG A 259 4.45 -23.14 23.67
CA ARG A 259 5.25 -22.66 22.53
C ARG A 259 6.16 -23.75 21.99
N LEU A 260 6.38 -23.66 20.66
CA LEU A 260 7.48 -24.29 19.97
C LEU A 260 8.57 -23.24 19.79
N GLU A 261 9.78 -23.50 20.27
CA GLU A 261 10.92 -22.60 20.08
C GLU A 261 12.08 -23.32 19.42
N GLU A 262 12.82 -22.59 18.62
CA GLU A 262 14.08 -23.02 18.01
C GLU A 262 15.25 -22.41 18.76
N LEU A 263 16.11 -23.24 19.35
CA LEU A 263 17.31 -22.86 20.03
C LEU A 263 18.53 -23.17 19.15
N ALA A 264 19.21 -22.14 18.66
CA ALA A 264 20.46 -22.32 17.92
C ALA A 264 21.62 -22.54 18.90
N ILE A 265 22.29 -23.69 18.81
CA ILE A 265 23.43 -24.01 19.66
C ILE A 265 24.69 -23.41 19.02
N THR A 266 25.14 -22.27 19.54
CA THR A 266 26.39 -21.62 19.09
C THR A 266 27.57 -22.15 19.87
N GLU A 267 28.82 -21.88 19.41
CA GLU A 267 30.06 -22.29 20.12
C GLU A 267 30.17 -21.73 21.54
N GLY A 268 29.51 -20.59 21.81
CA GLY A 268 29.43 -19.95 23.12
C GLY A 268 28.20 -20.32 23.95
N SER A 269 27.32 -21.15 23.42
CA SER A 269 26.10 -21.54 24.13
C SER A 269 26.44 -22.44 25.32
N PRO A 270 25.87 -22.16 26.50
CA PRO A 270 26.03 -23.04 27.66
C PRO A 270 25.43 -24.43 27.47
N LEU A 271 24.67 -24.62 26.41
CA LEU A 271 24.10 -25.91 26.00
C LEU A 271 25.05 -26.74 25.12
N ALA A 272 26.08 -26.11 24.52
CA ALA A 272 27.04 -26.83 23.68
C ALA A 272 27.84 -27.84 24.49
N GLY A 273 27.88 -29.09 24.02
CA GLY A 273 28.53 -30.21 24.71
C GLY A 273 27.73 -30.84 25.86
N ARG A 274 26.55 -30.27 26.20
CA ARG A 274 25.66 -30.86 27.23
C ARG A 274 24.77 -31.92 26.61
N SER A 275 24.35 -32.85 27.46
CA SER A 275 23.34 -33.85 27.13
C SER A 275 21.93 -33.25 27.27
N LEU A 276 20.98 -33.73 26.48
CA LEU A 276 19.58 -33.34 26.60
C LEU A 276 18.98 -33.62 27.99
N GLN A 277 19.49 -34.59 28.73
CA GLN A 277 19.09 -34.88 30.12
C GLN A 277 19.48 -33.76 31.10
N ASP A 278 20.46 -32.92 30.73
CA ASP A 278 20.94 -31.82 31.55
C ASP A 278 20.11 -30.54 31.34
N LEU A 279 19.17 -30.55 30.37
CA LEU A 279 18.21 -29.49 30.20
C LEU A 279 17.29 -29.41 31.40
N ARG A 280 17.42 -28.32 32.16
CA ARG A 280 16.58 -28.10 33.35
C ARG A 280 15.22 -27.55 32.90
N GLY A 281 14.14 -28.20 33.34
CA GLY A 281 12.76 -27.73 33.14
C GLY A 281 11.87 -28.75 32.43
N PRO A 282 10.56 -28.49 32.34
CA PRO A 282 9.57 -29.36 31.73
C PRO A 282 9.56 -29.26 30.19
N ALA A 283 10.48 -28.55 29.58
CA ALA A 283 10.58 -28.44 28.13
C ALA A 283 10.88 -29.80 27.49
N VAL A 284 10.15 -30.15 26.44
CA VAL A 284 10.25 -31.43 25.73
C VAL A 284 11.04 -31.20 24.44
N PRO A 285 12.25 -31.79 24.28
CA PRO A 285 12.97 -31.75 23.03
C PRO A 285 12.26 -32.61 21.99
N LEU A 286 11.86 -31.99 20.87
CA LEU A 286 11.12 -32.67 19.80
C LEU A 286 12.02 -33.09 18.64
N LEU A 287 12.96 -32.21 18.27
CA LEU A 287 13.76 -32.36 17.07
C LEU A 287 15.13 -31.70 17.25
N ILE A 288 16.17 -32.34 16.72
CA ILE A 288 17.49 -31.70 16.49
C ILE A 288 17.76 -31.70 15.00
N ARG A 289 18.17 -30.56 14.48
CA ARG A 289 18.71 -30.43 13.13
C ARG A 289 20.21 -30.16 13.22
N HIS A 290 21.00 -31.08 12.71
CA HIS A 290 22.45 -30.92 12.61
C HIS A 290 22.87 -30.02 11.45
N PRO A 291 24.07 -29.43 11.48
CA PRO A 291 24.59 -28.56 10.40
C PRO A 291 24.64 -29.23 9.03
N ASN A 292 24.78 -30.56 8.99
CA ASN A 292 24.77 -31.37 7.76
C ASN A 292 23.35 -31.59 7.18
N GLY A 293 22.32 -31.01 7.82
CA GLY A 293 20.91 -31.14 7.42
C GLY A 293 20.22 -32.41 7.95
N GLN A 294 20.89 -33.26 8.69
CA GLN A 294 20.30 -34.45 9.31
C GLN A 294 19.30 -34.02 10.40
N LEU A 295 18.12 -34.63 10.38
CA LEU A 295 17.06 -34.41 11.37
C LEU A 295 16.96 -35.62 12.29
N VAL A 296 17.01 -35.41 13.58
CA VAL A 296 16.81 -36.41 14.63
C VAL A 296 15.53 -36.05 15.38
N ALA A 297 14.44 -36.78 15.10
CA ALA A 297 13.17 -36.60 15.81
C ALA A 297 13.18 -37.43 17.10
N ASN A 298 12.56 -36.92 18.15
CA ASN A 298 12.52 -37.52 19.48
C ASN A 298 13.94 -37.97 19.93
N PRO A 299 14.88 -37.00 20.06
CA PRO A 299 16.29 -37.33 20.32
C PRO A 299 16.41 -38.01 21.70
N ALA A 300 17.31 -38.98 21.78
CA ALA A 300 17.59 -39.66 23.03
C ALA A 300 18.12 -38.70 24.08
N ARG A 301 17.76 -38.83 25.34
CA ARG A 301 18.13 -37.92 26.42
C ARG A 301 19.65 -37.81 26.64
N GLU A 302 20.39 -38.86 26.29
CA GLU A 302 21.84 -38.96 26.37
C GLU A 302 22.55 -38.23 25.22
N LEU A 303 21.80 -37.80 24.20
CA LEU A 303 22.39 -37.14 23.03
C LEU A 303 23.00 -35.82 23.44
N GLN A 304 24.26 -35.59 23.03
CA GLN A 304 25.01 -34.36 23.28
C GLN A 304 24.75 -33.36 22.15
N LEU A 305 24.43 -32.14 22.56
CA LEU A 305 24.25 -30.99 21.65
C LEU A 305 25.59 -30.49 21.14
N GLN A 306 25.73 -30.28 19.84
CA GLN A 306 26.93 -29.77 19.21
C GLN A 306 26.73 -28.34 18.73
N ALA A 307 27.82 -27.57 18.68
CA ALA A 307 27.77 -26.24 18.07
C ALA A 307 27.34 -26.35 16.59
N GLY A 308 26.40 -25.52 16.19
CA GLY A 308 25.75 -25.55 14.88
C GLY A 308 24.44 -26.35 14.83
N ASP A 309 24.09 -27.08 15.91
CA ASP A 309 22.80 -27.73 16.02
C ASP A 309 21.67 -26.68 16.21
N VAL A 310 20.47 -27.03 15.74
CA VAL A 310 19.25 -26.32 16.06
C VAL A 310 18.32 -27.31 16.78
N LEU A 311 18.04 -27.02 18.04
CA LEU A 311 17.15 -27.79 18.88
C LEU A 311 15.75 -27.19 18.86
N VAL A 312 14.73 -27.98 18.50
CA VAL A 312 13.32 -27.59 18.60
C VAL A 312 12.75 -28.16 19.90
N VAL A 313 12.29 -27.26 20.75
CA VAL A 313 11.68 -27.60 22.07
C VAL A 313 10.23 -27.20 22.12
N PHE A 314 9.45 -27.94 22.89
CA PHE A 314 8.06 -27.63 23.19
C PHE A 314 7.89 -27.51 24.72
N GLY A 315 7.24 -26.44 25.16
CA GLY A 315 7.02 -26.21 26.58
C GLY A 315 6.16 -24.99 26.84
N GLN A 316 5.96 -24.68 28.13
CA GLN A 316 5.34 -23.42 28.53
C GLN A 316 6.34 -22.27 28.32
N ALA A 317 5.83 -21.10 27.94
CA ALA A 317 6.66 -19.92 27.73
C ALA A 317 7.53 -19.57 28.96
N SER A 318 7.05 -19.84 30.17
CA SER A 318 7.79 -19.68 31.43
C SER A 318 8.98 -20.63 31.54
N ASP A 319 8.90 -21.79 30.91
CA ASP A 319 9.89 -22.86 31.02
C ASP A 319 10.96 -22.73 29.94
N LEU A 320 10.64 -22.04 28.84
CA LEU A 320 11.53 -21.80 27.71
C LEU A 320 12.38 -20.54 27.90
N ASN A 321 11.86 -19.52 28.57
CA ASN A 321 12.59 -18.28 28.88
C ASN A 321 13.97 -18.48 29.57
N PRO A 322 14.16 -19.43 30.51
CA PRO A 322 15.46 -19.69 31.10
C PRO A 322 16.47 -20.31 30.12
N LEU A 323 15.98 -20.99 29.08
CA LEU A 323 16.85 -21.59 28.04
C LEU A 323 17.34 -20.53 27.06
N ASP A 324 16.53 -19.49 26.82
CA ASP A 324 16.88 -18.31 25.97
C ASP A 324 17.91 -17.40 26.66
N HIS A 325 17.89 -17.29 27.98
CA HIS A 325 18.81 -16.46 28.75
C HIS A 325 20.19 -17.13 28.98
N ASP A 326 20.30 -18.41 28.70
CA ASP A 326 21.58 -19.12 28.69
C ASP A 326 22.38 -18.89 27.38
N GLU A 327 21.80 -18.20 26.36
CA GLU A 327 22.54 -17.65 25.24
C GLU A 327 23.32 -16.40 25.71
N GLY A 328 24.61 -16.56 25.98
CA GLY A 328 25.49 -15.50 26.40
C GLY A 328 25.43 -14.27 25.50
N THR A 329 25.10 -13.13 26.08
CA THR A 329 25.20 -11.74 25.61
C THR A 329 25.81 -11.52 24.21
N GLY A 330 25.03 -11.76 23.17
CA GLY A 330 25.35 -11.45 21.79
C GLY A 330 24.10 -11.12 21.02
N THR A 331 23.82 -9.83 20.91
CA THR A 331 22.92 -9.11 20.01
C THR A 331 21.72 -9.90 19.45
N SER A 332 20.77 -10.16 20.31
CA SER A 332 19.42 -10.57 19.91
C SER A 332 18.76 -9.41 19.16
N ALA A 333 18.44 -9.60 17.89
CA ALA A 333 17.50 -8.76 17.17
C ALA A 333 16.10 -8.99 17.72
N ARG A 334 15.85 -8.46 18.92
CA ARG A 334 14.53 -8.40 19.51
C ARG A 334 13.59 -7.64 18.59
N ALA A 335 12.57 -8.31 18.07
CA ALA A 335 11.34 -7.65 17.74
C ALA A 335 10.85 -6.90 18.99
N ARG A 336 11.07 -5.58 19.02
CA ARG A 336 10.63 -4.72 20.14
C ARG A 336 9.11 -4.73 20.19
N HIS A 337 8.58 -5.42 21.15
CA HIS A 337 7.21 -5.25 21.61
C HIS A 337 7.07 -3.81 22.13
N LEU A 338 6.40 -2.94 21.38
CA LEU A 338 6.04 -1.59 21.84
C LEU A 338 4.89 -1.74 22.85
N PRO A 339 4.97 -1.07 24.03
CA PRO A 339 3.93 -1.16 25.03
C PRO A 339 2.63 -0.52 24.52
N GLY A 340 1.53 -1.22 24.71
CA GLY A 340 0.19 -0.77 24.41
C GLY A 340 -0.12 0.57 25.09
N ARG A 341 -0.61 1.53 24.30
CA ARG A 341 -1.17 2.79 24.79
C ARG A 341 -2.43 2.49 25.61
N GLY A 342 -2.40 2.99 26.82
CA GLY A 342 -3.50 2.90 27.78
C GLY A 342 -4.82 3.41 27.24
N SER A 343 -5.88 2.74 27.65
CA SER A 343 -7.28 3.13 27.44
C SER A 343 -7.55 4.53 28.00
N PRO A 344 -8.36 5.38 27.32
CA PRO A 344 -8.82 6.63 27.90
C PRO A 344 -9.87 6.37 29.01
N PRO A 345 -9.95 7.23 30.01
CA PRO A 345 -10.90 7.08 31.10
C PRO A 345 -12.33 7.37 30.62
N ARG A 346 -13.26 6.55 31.10
CA ARG A 346 -14.71 6.79 31.01
C ARG A 346 -15.08 8.00 31.85
N ALA A 347 -15.73 8.97 31.26
CA ALA A 347 -16.68 9.88 31.87
C ALA A 347 -17.84 10.09 30.90
#